data_75da6d93127e785f74d267714a7b1e74
#
_entry.id   75da6d93127e785f74d267714a7b1e74
#
_cell.length_a   1.000
_cell.length_b   1.000
_cell.length_c   1.000
_cell.angle_alpha   90.00
_cell.angle_beta   90.00
_cell.angle_gamma   90.00
#
_symmetry.space_group_name_H-M   'P 1'
#
loop_
_entity.id
_entity.type
_entity.pdbx_description
1 polymer ?
#
loop_
_entity_poly.entity_id
_entity_poly.type
_entity_poly.pdbx_seq_one_letter_code
_entity_poly.pdbx_strand_id
1 'polypeptide(L)' 'NSDQTIAETLPSLYREVLDGLARLEELGARSEAARWRTEAIAGYSRAWDAACYRRLHELLGRVDDAAREVELRRWPSLA' A
#
# COMPACT_ATOMS: atom_id res chain seq x y z
N ASN A 1 -16.60 -9.51 16.58
CA ASN A 1 -16.87 -10.26 15.38
C ASN A 1 -15.87 -9.88 14.28
N SER A 2 -15.23 -10.90 13.68
CA SER A 2 -14.12 -10.63 12.75
C SER A 2 -14.53 -9.84 11.53
N ASP A 3 -15.73 -10.05 11.00
CA ASP A 3 -16.20 -9.33 9.82
C ASP A 3 -16.38 -7.84 10.09
N GLN A 4 -16.90 -7.50 11.26
CA GLN A 4 -17.04 -6.10 11.68
C GLN A 4 -15.67 -5.44 11.84
N THR A 5 -14.74 -6.17 12.42
CA THR A 5 -13.38 -5.66 12.63
C THR A 5 -12.71 -5.38 11.28
N ILE A 6 -12.88 -6.29 10.31
CA ILE A 6 -12.33 -6.10 8.97
C ILE A 6 -12.95 -4.88 8.31
N ALA A 7 -14.28 -4.75 8.36
CA ALA A 7 -14.97 -3.61 7.77
C ALA A 7 -14.55 -2.29 8.39
N GLU A 8 -14.25 -2.29 9.69
CA GLU A 8 -13.81 -1.08 10.39
C GLU A 8 -12.37 -0.71 10.05
N THR A 9 -11.50 -1.71 9.84
CA THR A 9 -10.08 -1.47 9.60
C THR A 9 -9.74 -1.25 8.14
N LEU A 10 -10.57 -1.72 7.21
CA LEU A 10 -10.29 -1.60 5.78
C LEU A 10 -10.06 -0.16 5.30
N PRO A 11 -10.91 0.81 5.70
CA PRO A 11 -10.67 2.19 5.27
C PRO A 11 -9.32 2.74 5.73
N SER A 12 -8.91 2.42 6.96
CA SER A 12 -7.62 2.85 7.48
C SER A 12 -6.47 2.19 6.74
N LEU A 13 -6.60 0.89 6.46
CA LEU A 13 -5.59 0.14 5.72
C LEU A 13 -5.46 0.68 4.30
N TYR A 14 -6.59 0.95 3.65
CA TYR A 14 -6.60 1.53 2.31
C TYR A 14 -5.89 2.87 2.29
N ARG A 15 -6.15 3.71 3.28
CA ARG A 15 -5.50 5.01 3.40
C ARG A 15 -3.99 4.85 3.58
N GLU A 16 -3.56 3.91 4.38
CA GLU A 16 -2.13 3.64 4.56
C GLU A 16 -1.46 3.23 3.25
N VAL A 17 -2.14 2.41 2.44
CA VAL A 17 -1.63 2.03 1.13
C VAL A 17 -1.50 3.26 0.24
N LEU A 18 -2.52 4.11 0.20
CA LEU A 18 -2.48 5.32 -0.63
C LEU A 18 -1.38 6.27 -0.18
N ASP A 19 -1.20 6.42 1.13
CA ASP A 19 -0.13 7.28 1.66
C ASP A 19 1.24 6.75 1.27
N GLY A 20 1.43 5.43 1.35
CA GLY A 20 2.67 4.80 0.92
C GLY A 20 2.93 4.99 -0.57
N LEU A 21 1.87 4.91 -1.38
CA LEU A 21 1.98 5.14 -2.82
C LEU A 21 2.35 6.59 -3.13
N ALA A 22 1.78 7.53 -2.40
CA ALA A 22 2.13 8.94 -2.55
C ALA A 22 3.62 9.16 -2.23
N ARG A 23 4.12 8.48 -1.20
CA ARG A 23 5.53 8.54 -0.85
C ARG A 23 6.41 7.97 -1.97
N LEU A 24 6.00 6.85 -2.57
CA LEU A 24 6.72 6.29 -3.71
C LEU A 24 6.79 7.26 -4.88
N GLU A 25 5.70 7.95 -5.14
CA GLU A 25 5.67 8.98 -6.19
C GLU A 25 6.66 10.09 -5.89
N GLU A 26 6.70 10.56 -4.66
CA GLU A 26 7.65 11.58 -4.22
C GLU A 26 9.10 11.12 -4.37
N LEU A 27 9.34 9.84 -4.15
CA LEU A 27 10.67 9.26 -4.29
C LEU A 27 11.05 8.97 -5.75
N GLY A 28 10.12 9.18 -6.68
CA GLY A 28 10.38 9.01 -8.10
C GLY A 28 9.91 7.71 -8.71
N ALA A 29 9.38 6.78 -7.92
CA ALA A 29 8.90 5.49 -8.40
C ALA A 29 7.45 5.59 -8.90
N ARG A 30 7.21 6.47 -9.87
CA ARG A 30 5.86 6.80 -10.33
C ARG A 30 5.16 5.66 -11.06
N SER A 31 5.89 4.91 -11.87
CA SER A 31 5.30 3.80 -12.62
C SER A 31 4.80 2.70 -11.71
N GLU A 32 5.60 2.33 -10.72
CA GLU A 32 5.20 1.31 -9.75
C GLU A 32 4.05 1.80 -8.89
N ALA A 33 4.10 3.04 -8.45
CA ALA A 33 3.03 3.63 -7.66
C ALA A 33 1.71 3.66 -8.42
N ALA A 34 1.73 4.02 -9.69
CA ALA A 34 0.53 4.05 -10.53
C ALA A 34 -0.08 2.66 -10.70
N ARG A 35 0.77 1.66 -10.95
CA ARG A 35 0.31 0.28 -11.11
C ARG A 35 -0.31 -0.24 -9.83
N TRP A 36 0.35 -0.03 -8.72
CA TRP A 36 -0.15 -0.51 -7.42
C TRP A 36 -1.38 0.26 -6.95
N ARG A 37 -1.50 1.53 -7.33
CA ARG A 37 -2.70 2.31 -7.04
C ARG A 37 -3.91 1.73 -7.75
N THR A 38 -3.76 1.34 -9.01
CA THR A 38 -4.82 0.68 -9.76
C THR A 38 -5.22 -0.62 -9.07
N GLU A 39 -4.24 -1.40 -8.62
CA GLU A 39 -4.48 -2.64 -7.89
C GLU A 39 -5.24 -2.41 -6.59
N ALA A 40 -4.84 -1.39 -5.83
CA ALA A 40 -5.48 -1.06 -4.57
C ALA A 40 -6.94 -0.65 -4.78
N ILE A 41 -7.20 0.21 -5.75
CA ILE A 41 -8.54 0.69 -6.06
C ILE A 41 -9.42 -0.48 -6.49
N ALA A 42 -8.93 -1.32 -7.37
CA ALA A 42 -9.68 -2.48 -7.84
C ALA A 42 -10.00 -3.45 -6.70
N GLY A 43 -9.03 -3.72 -5.85
CA GLY A 43 -9.21 -4.62 -4.72
C GLY A 43 -10.20 -4.08 -3.69
N TYR A 44 -10.08 -2.81 -3.37
CA TYR A 44 -10.94 -2.18 -2.37
C TYR A 44 -12.40 -2.07 -2.83
N SER A 45 -12.59 -1.88 -4.14
CA SER A 45 -13.92 -1.67 -4.70
C SER A 45 -14.74 -2.96 -4.87
N ARG A 46 -14.10 -4.12 -4.85
CA ARG A 46 -14.78 -5.38 -5.13
C ARG A 46 -15.63 -5.89 -3.99
N ALA A 47 -15.06 -6.05 -2.83
CA ALA A 47 -15.76 -6.58 -1.67
C ALA A 47 -14.97 -6.25 -0.42
N TRP A 48 -15.68 -6.01 0.67
CA TRP A 48 -15.06 -5.70 1.96
C TRP A 48 -15.02 -6.98 2.79
N ASP A 49 -14.15 -7.88 2.43
CA ASP A 49 -14.01 -9.17 3.09
C ASP A 49 -12.56 -9.45 3.48
N ALA A 50 -12.34 -10.62 4.05
CA ALA A 50 -11.02 -11.04 4.50
C ALA A 50 -10.01 -11.09 3.36
N ALA A 51 -10.45 -11.47 2.16
CA ALA A 51 -9.58 -11.54 1.00
C ALA A 51 -9.10 -10.14 0.60
N CYS A 52 -10.01 -9.16 0.62
CA CYS A 52 -9.67 -7.77 0.36
C CYS A 52 -8.67 -7.26 1.39
N TYR A 53 -8.90 -7.54 2.66
CA TYR A 53 -7.99 -7.16 3.73
C TYR A 53 -6.59 -7.73 3.50
N ARG A 54 -6.49 -9.01 3.19
CA ARG A 54 -5.20 -9.65 2.95
C ARG A 54 -4.47 -9.04 1.77
N ARG A 55 -5.19 -8.77 0.68
CA ARG A 55 -4.59 -8.15 -0.51
C ARG A 55 -4.03 -6.78 -0.21
N LEU A 56 -4.80 -5.95 0.48
CA LEU A 56 -4.34 -4.60 0.84
C LEU A 56 -3.17 -4.66 1.81
N HIS A 57 -3.20 -5.59 2.75
CA HIS A 57 -2.11 -5.76 3.70
C HIS A 57 -0.81 -6.19 3.00
N GLU A 58 -0.91 -7.12 2.06
CA GLU A 58 0.23 -7.55 1.26
C GLU A 58 0.75 -6.40 0.40
N LEU A 59 -0.17 -5.65 -0.20
CA LEU A 59 0.20 -4.50 -1.03
C LEU A 59 0.91 -3.44 -0.20
N LEU A 60 0.43 -3.17 0.99
CA LEU A 60 1.08 -2.23 1.90
C LEU A 60 2.52 -2.66 2.20
N GLY A 61 2.72 -3.97 2.44
CA GLY A 61 4.06 -4.51 2.66
C GLY A 61 4.98 -4.26 1.47
N ARG A 62 4.49 -4.48 0.25
CA ARG A 62 5.26 -4.24 -0.96
C ARG A 62 5.59 -2.76 -1.14
N VAL A 63 4.62 -1.90 -0.87
CA VAL A 63 4.79 -0.46 -0.98
C VAL A 63 5.85 0.02 0.02
N ASP A 64 5.76 -0.43 1.26
CA ASP A 64 6.71 -0.05 2.30
C ASP A 64 8.12 -0.54 1.97
N ASP A 65 8.24 -1.78 1.51
CA ASP A 65 9.53 -2.34 1.12
C ASP A 65 10.14 -1.57 -0.05
N ALA A 66 9.33 -1.25 -1.04
CA ALA A 66 9.78 -0.49 -2.20
C ALA A 66 10.24 0.91 -1.80
N ALA A 67 9.49 1.57 -0.93
CA ALA A 67 9.85 2.90 -0.45
C ALA A 67 11.19 2.87 0.30
N ARG A 68 11.35 1.86 1.16
CA ARG A 68 12.60 1.69 1.90
C ARG A 68 13.77 1.44 0.96
N GLU A 69 13.59 0.62 -0.05
CA GLU A 69 14.62 0.32 -1.03
C GLU A 69 15.06 1.56 -1.80
N VAL A 70 14.10 2.36 -2.24
CA VAL A 70 14.39 3.60 -2.95
C VAL A 70 15.13 4.58 -2.04
N GLU A 71 14.70 4.68 -0.79
CA GLU A 71 15.36 5.56 0.18
C GLU A 71 16.81 5.14 0.41
N LEU A 72 17.06 3.84 0.55
CA LEU A 72 18.42 3.34 0.75
C LEU A 72 19.32 3.61 -0.45
N ARG A 73 18.77 3.55 -1.66
CA ARG A 73 19.53 3.90 -2.86
C ARG A 73 19.86 5.38 -2.93
N ARG A 74 18.92 6.19 -2.43
CA ARG A 74 19.05 7.65 -2.48
C ARG A 74 20.02 8.18 -1.43
N TRP A 75 20.09 7.52 -0.28
CA TRP A 75 20.95 7.93 0.83
C TRP A 75 21.79 6.77 1.35
N PRO A 76 22.63 6.16 0.48
CA PRO A 76 23.40 4.98 0.89
C PRO A 76 24.43 5.28 1.96
N SER A 77 24.88 6.51 2.07
CA SER A 77 25.88 6.91 3.07
C SER A 77 25.37 6.88 4.49
N LEU A 78 24.06 6.75 4.68
CA LEU A 78 23.48 6.68 6.01
C LEU A 78 23.44 5.27 6.57
N ALA A 79 23.76 4.30 5.76
CA ALA A 79 23.73 2.90 6.19
C ALA A 79 24.93 2.52 7.07
#